data_495c38b9eafe7fc26318543d95d3976b
#
_entry.id   495c38b9eafe7fc26318543d95d3976b
#
_cell.length_a   1.000
_cell.length_b   1.000
_cell.length_c   1.000
_cell.angle_alpha   90.00
_cell.angle_beta   90.00
_cell.angle_gamma   90.00
#
_symmetry.space_group_name_H-M   'P 1'
#
loop_
_entity.id
_entity.type
_entity.pdbx_description
1 polymer ?
#
loop_
_entity_poly.entity_id
_entity_poly.type
_entity_poly.pdbx_seq_one_letter_code
_entity_poly.pdbx_strand_id
1 'polypeptide(L)'
;MSTTSNDARALGDEAFVSLTTFRRSGAPVSTPVWIARDGDNLVVITPAESGKVKRIRNSDRVELRPCSRRGSVPDDAVAVTGSATIVTGDAASRPTSVLKKKYGIEYRIVMLVELIIARRRKPRVILSITTD
;
A
#
# COMPACT_ATOMS: atom_id res chain seq x y z
N MET A 1 8.79 18.93 16.02
CA MET A 1 8.27 17.71 15.44
C MET A 1 7.87 17.96 13.98
N SER A 2 8.30 17.11 13.11
CA SER A 2 8.04 17.30 11.68
C SER A 2 6.57 17.05 11.35
N THR A 3 5.95 17.92 10.57
CA THR A 3 4.58 17.76 10.05
C THR A 3 4.47 16.47 9.24
N THR A 4 5.55 16.07 8.55
CA THR A 4 5.62 14.86 7.74
C THR A 4 5.39 13.60 8.56
N SER A 5 5.93 13.51 9.78
CA SER A 5 5.72 12.33 10.65
C SER A 5 4.25 12.16 11.04
N ASN A 6 3.56 13.26 11.35
CA ASN A 6 2.13 13.22 11.69
C ASN A 6 1.29 12.86 10.47
N ASP A 7 1.63 13.40 9.29
CA ASP A 7 0.95 13.10 8.04
C ASP A 7 1.11 11.63 7.65
N ALA A 8 2.33 11.09 7.85
CA ALA A 8 2.60 9.68 7.58
C ALA A 8 1.76 8.76 8.47
N ARG A 9 1.68 9.06 9.77
CA ARG A 9 0.86 8.27 10.70
C ARG A 9 -0.61 8.34 10.34
N ALA A 10 -1.10 9.53 10.01
CA ALA A 10 -2.50 9.74 9.64
C ALA A 10 -2.88 8.91 8.40
N LEU A 11 -1.96 8.73 7.45
CA LEU A 11 -2.19 7.88 6.30
C LEU A 11 -2.47 6.43 6.68
N GLY A 12 -1.82 5.94 7.72
CA GLY A 12 -2.05 4.59 8.23
C GLY A 12 -3.45 4.36 8.80
N ASP A 13 -4.18 5.43 9.11
CA ASP A 13 -5.55 5.37 9.62
C ASP A 13 -6.59 5.55 8.50
N GLU A 14 -6.17 5.89 7.30
CA GLU A 14 -7.06 6.04 6.15
C GLU A 14 -7.55 4.67 5.65
N ALA A 15 -8.77 4.64 5.11
CA ALA A 15 -9.29 3.41 4.48
C ALA A 15 -8.58 3.13 3.16
N PHE A 16 -8.27 4.17 2.38
CA PHE A 16 -7.56 4.07 1.11
C PHE A 16 -6.52 5.18 1.00
N VAL A 17 -5.42 4.83 0.37
CA VAL A 17 -4.35 5.78 0.07
C VAL A 17 -3.98 5.62 -1.40
N SER A 18 -3.75 6.74 -2.09
CA SER A 18 -3.23 6.72 -3.44
C SER A 18 -1.72 6.49 -3.35
N LEU A 19 -1.29 5.32 -3.80
CA LEU A 19 0.13 4.97 -3.85
C LEU A 19 0.65 5.26 -5.24
N THR A 20 1.63 6.14 -5.32
CA THR A 20 2.32 6.49 -6.58
C THR A 20 3.67 5.80 -6.63
N THR A 21 3.88 5.06 -7.71
CA THR A 21 5.16 4.42 -8.04
C THR A 21 5.61 4.97 -9.39
N PHE A 22 6.85 4.71 -9.77
CA PHE A 22 7.45 5.38 -10.93
C PHE A 22 7.96 4.39 -11.96
N ARG A 23 7.66 4.66 -13.22
CA ARG A 23 8.21 3.91 -14.35
C ARG A 23 9.69 4.24 -14.52
N ARG A 24 10.39 3.44 -15.32
CA ARG A 24 11.81 3.73 -15.65
C ARG A 24 11.98 5.12 -16.27
N SER A 25 10.99 5.60 -17.00
CA SER A 25 10.99 6.94 -17.58
C SER A 25 10.84 8.04 -16.53
N GLY A 26 10.48 7.69 -15.29
CA GLY A 26 10.13 8.64 -14.25
C GLY A 26 8.66 8.99 -14.20
N ALA A 27 7.85 8.48 -15.13
CA ALA A 27 6.42 8.77 -15.17
C ALA A 27 5.70 8.14 -13.96
N PRO A 28 4.84 8.91 -13.26
CA PRO A 28 4.12 8.40 -12.11
C PRO A 28 2.93 7.53 -12.50
N VAL A 29 2.66 6.52 -11.69
CA VAL A 29 1.45 5.69 -11.79
C VAL A 29 0.85 5.59 -10.39
N SER A 30 -0.39 6.02 -10.24
CA SER A 30 -1.08 6.07 -8.95
C SER A 30 -2.24 5.08 -8.92
N THR A 31 -2.37 4.34 -7.82
CA THR A 31 -3.48 3.42 -7.60
C THR A 31 -3.95 3.51 -6.15
N PRO A 32 -5.28 3.35 -5.89
CA PRO A 32 -5.76 3.26 -4.51
C PRO A 32 -5.37 1.91 -3.90
N VAL A 33 -4.92 1.92 -2.67
CA VAL A 33 -4.49 0.73 -1.95
C VAL A 33 -5.00 0.74 -0.51
N TRP A 34 -5.10 -0.43 0.08
CA TRP A 34 -5.27 -0.60 1.52
C TRP A 34 -3.93 -0.37 2.20
N ILE A 35 -3.97 0.24 3.37
CA ILE A 35 -2.78 0.60 4.12
C ILE A 35 -3.00 0.40 5.61
N ALA A 36 -1.95 0.11 6.36
CA ALA A 36 -1.99 0.05 7.81
C ALA A 36 -0.66 0.49 8.39
N ARG A 37 -0.67 0.79 9.69
CA ARG A 37 0.57 1.06 10.43
C ARG A 37 1.16 -0.24 10.96
N ASP A 38 2.47 -0.37 10.83
CA ASP A 38 3.23 -1.44 11.46
C ASP A 38 4.47 -0.82 12.11
N GLY A 39 4.35 -0.48 13.40
CA GLY A 39 5.37 0.29 14.08
C GLY A 39 5.51 1.68 13.45
N ASP A 40 6.72 2.04 13.08
CA ASP A 40 7.02 3.32 12.43
C ASP A 40 6.84 3.27 10.91
N ASN A 41 6.55 2.09 10.37
CA ASN A 41 6.37 1.90 8.93
C ASN A 41 4.90 1.84 8.56
N LEU A 42 4.64 2.05 7.28
CA LEU A 42 3.33 1.80 6.65
C LEU A 42 3.44 0.54 5.82
N VAL A 43 2.38 -0.27 5.82
CA VAL A 43 2.36 -1.53 5.07
C VAL A 43 1.15 -1.59 4.14
N VAL A 44 1.39 -2.10 2.95
CA VAL A 44 0.40 -2.26 1.88
C VAL A 44 0.48 -3.70 1.38
N ILE A 45 -0.68 -4.31 1.13
CA ILE A 45 -0.73 -5.65 0.53
C ILE A 45 -1.12 -5.53 -0.93
N THR A 46 -0.44 -6.24 -1.81
CA THR A 46 -0.67 -6.16 -3.26
C THR A 46 -0.31 -7.50 -3.92
N PRO A 47 -0.95 -7.83 -5.06
CA PRO A 47 -0.54 -9.01 -5.81
C PRO A 47 0.94 -8.96 -6.22
N ALA A 48 1.62 -10.08 -6.10
CA ALA A 48 3.06 -10.18 -6.39
C ALA A 48 3.41 -9.82 -7.84
N GLU A 49 2.48 -10.04 -8.76
CA GLU A 49 2.65 -9.76 -10.18
C GLU A 49 2.13 -8.39 -10.62
N SER A 50 1.74 -7.54 -9.67
CA SER A 50 1.21 -6.22 -10.00
C SER A 50 2.28 -5.31 -10.61
N GLY A 51 1.82 -4.32 -11.36
CA GLY A 51 2.71 -3.30 -11.93
C GLY A 51 3.46 -2.52 -10.85
N LYS A 52 2.83 -2.30 -9.68
CA LYS A 52 3.44 -1.62 -8.53
C LYS A 52 4.72 -2.33 -8.10
N VAL A 53 4.67 -3.64 -7.95
CA VAL A 53 5.82 -4.44 -7.53
C VAL A 53 6.95 -4.34 -8.57
N LYS A 54 6.61 -4.42 -9.84
CA LYS A 54 7.60 -4.28 -10.92
C LYS A 54 8.27 -2.91 -10.90
N ARG A 55 7.49 -1.84 -10.71
CA ARG A 55 8.03 -0.47 -10.66
C ARG A 55 8.93 -0.27 -9.44
N ILE A 56 8.53 -0.81 -8.29
CA ILE A 56 9.31 -0.69 -7.05
C ILE A 56 10.65 -1.42 -7.16
N ARG A 57 10.72 -2.52 -7.89
CA ARG A 57 11.99 -3.21 -8.14
C ARG A 57 12.97 -2.35 -8.94
N ASN A 58 12.47 -1.45 -9.78
CA ASN A 58 13.32 -0.54 -10.55
C ASN A 58 13.61 0.76 -9.80
N SER A 59 12.65 1.26 -9.03
CA SER A 59 12.77 2.47 -8.23
C SER A 59 11.90 2.33 -6.99
N ASP A 60 12.52 2.33 -5.83
CA ASP A 60 11.83 2.14 -4.56
C ASP A 60 11.11 3.39 -4.06
N ARG A 61 11.26 4.51 -4.74
CA ARG A 61 10.60 5.77 -4.37
C ARG A 61 9.09 5.64 -4.53
N VAL A 62 8.37 6.14 -3.53
CA VAL A 62 6.91 6.17 -3.54
C VAL A 62 6.42 7.51 -3.01
N GLU A 63 5.19 7.85 -3.41
CA GLU A 63 4.46 8.98 -2.84
C GLU A 63 3.09 8.48 -2.40
N LEU A 64 2.59 9.04 -1.32
CA LEU A 64 1.34 8.64 -0.70
C LEU A 64 0.46 9.86 -0.47
N ARG A 65 -0.82 9.75 -0.83
CA ARG A 65 -1.83 10.78 -0.58
C ARG A 65 -3.11 10.09 -0.11
N PRO A 66 -3.88 10.71 0.80
CA PRO A 66 -5.19 10.14 1.13
C PRO A 66 -6.09 10.15 -0.11
N CYS A 67 -6.92 9.14 -0.27
CA CYS A 67 -7.83 9.09 -1.41
C CYS A 67 -9.12 8.35 -1.05
N SER A 68 -10.10 8.44 -1.95
CA SER A 68 -11.32 7.65 -1.88
C SER A 68 -11.06 6.23 -2.41
N ARG A 69 -12.06 5.36 -2.25
CA ARG A 69 -12.04 4.00 -2.80
C ARG A 69 -11.75 3.99 -4.30
N ARG A 70 -12.18 5.02 -5.02
CA ARG A 70 -11.99 5.15 -6.48
C ARG A 70 -10.67 5.82 -6.86
N GLY A 71 -9.87 6.22 -5.88
CA GLY A 71 -8.59 6.88 -6.13
C GLY A 71 -8.66 8.39 -6.23
N SER A 72 -9.80 8.98 -5.92
CA SER A 72 -9.97 10.43 -5.93
C SER A 72 -9.18 11.07 -4.80
N VAL A 73 -8.27 11.97 -5.14
CA VAL A 73 -7.39 12.64 -4.17
C VAL A 73 -7.89 14.08 -3.96
N PRO A 74 -8.03 14.54 -2.71
CA PRO A 74 -8.39 15.95 -2.46
C PRO A 74 -7.35 16.90 -3.06
N ASP A 75 -7.81 18.04 -3.58
CA ASP A 75 -6.94 19.04 -4.23
C ASP A 75 -5.88 19.60 -3.28
N ASP A 76 -6.17 19.64 -1.99
CA ASP A 76 -5.26 20.17 -0.97
C ASP A 76 -4.39 19.10 -0.34
N ALA A 77 -4.46 17.85 -0.81
CA ALA A 77 -3.69 16.76 -0.25
C ALA A 77 -2.19 16.94 -0.51
N VAL A 78 -1.41 16.81 0.56
CA VAL A 78 0.05 16.88 0.48
C VAL A 78 0.60 15.47 0.36
N ALA A 79 1.53 15.27 -0.56
CA ALA A 79 2.19 13.99 -0.72
C ALA A 79 3.15 13.71 0.43
N VAL A 80 3.09 12.48 0.96
CA VAL A 80 4.13 11.95 1.84
C VAL A 80 5.03 11.08 0.97
N THR A 81 6.32 11.35 1.02
CA THR A 81 7.30 10.59 0.22
C THR A 81 8.01 9.54 1.07
N GLY A 82 8.48 8.50 0.44
CA GLY A 82 9.16 7.43 1.14
C GLY A 82 9.80 6.43 0.20
N SER A 83 10.26 5.33 0.79
CA SER A 83 10.84 4.21 0.07
C SER A 83 10.11 2.92 0.44
N ALA A 84 9.85 2.08 -0.55
CA ALA A 84 9.15 0.82 -0.36
C ALA A 84 10.11 -0.37 -0.48
N THR A 85 9.95 -1.33 0.43
CA THR A 85 10.65 -2.61 0.39
C THR A 85 9.62 -3.72 0.19
N ILE A 86 9.90 -4.66 -0.70
CA ILE A 86 9.04 -5.81 -0.95
C ILE A 86 9.35 -6.87 0.10
N VAL A 87 8.33 -7.28 0.86
CA VAL A 87 8.45 -8.25 1.95
C VAL A 87 7.62 -9.48 1.61
N THR A 88 8.24 -10.65 1.71
CA THR A 88 7.62 -11.94 1.42
C THR A 88 7.94 -12.94 2.53
N GLY A 89 7.31 -14.13 2.46
CA GLY A 89 7.59 -15.22 3.39
C GLY A 89 7.17 -14.89 4.82
N ASP A 90 7.95 -15.39 5.77
CA ASP A 90 7.62 -15.23 7.20
C ASP A 90 7.59 -13.79 7.65
N ALA A 91 8.44 -12.94 7.07
CA ALA A 91 8.48 -11.52 7.40
C ALA A 91 7.18 -10.79 7.02
N ALA A 92 6.40 -11.33 6.08
CA ALA A 92 5.12 -10.75 5.68
C ALA A 92 3.96 -11.15 6.62
N SER A 93 4.15 -12.10 7.52
CA SER A 93 3.08 -12.61 8.40
C SER A 93 2.50 -11.53 9.31
N ARG A 94 3.36 -10.79 9.99
CA ARG A 94 2.91 -9.72 10.90
C ARG A 94 2.20 -8.58 10.17
N PRO A 95 2.79 -8.00 9.11
CA PRO A 95 2.09 -6.95 8.35
C PRO A 95 0.75 -7.43 7.78
N THR A 96 0.69 -8.65 7.28
CA THR A 96 -0.57 -9.23 6.78
C THR A 96 -1.62 -9.30 7.88
N SER A 97 -1.22 -9.72 9.09
CA SER A 97 -2.12 -9.78 10.24
C SER A 97 -2.63 -8.39 10.64
N VAL A 98 -1.78 -7.38 10.59
CA VAL A 98 -2.15 -5.99 10.89
C VAL A 98 -3.23 -5.52 9.91
N LEU A 99 -3.05 -5.80 8.62
CA LEU A 99 -4.02 -5.44 7.60
C LEU A 99 -5.34 -6.19 7.75
N LYS A 100 -5.28 -7.50 8.02
CA LYS A 100 -6.48 -8.31 8.28
C LYS A 100 -7.28 -7.76 9.47
N LYS A 101 -6.61 -7.36 10.52
CA LYS A 101 -7.24 -6.82 11.71
C LYS A 101 -7.92 -5.49 11.41
N LYS A 102 -7.27 -4.62 10.66
CA LYS A 102 -7.82 -3.31 10.30
C LYS A 102 -9.04 -3.43 9.39
N TYR A 103 -8.97 -4.24 8.34
CA TYR A 103 -10.03 -4.33 7.33
C TYR A 103 -11.07 -5.40 7.64
N GLY A 104 -10.74 -6.35 8.51
CA GLY A 104 -11.70 -7.31 9.05
C GLY A 104 -12.45 -8.08 7.99
N ILE A 105 -13.78 -7.99 8.03
CA ILE A 105 -14.66 -8.72 7.12
C ILE A 105 -14.47 -8.31 5.64
N GLU A 106 -14.15 -7.05 5.38
CA GLU A 106 -13.87 -6.57 4.03
C GLU A 106 -12.70 -7.33 3.40
N TYR A 107 -11.64 -7.55 4.17
CA TYR A 107 -10.50 -8.35 3.73
C TYR A 107 -10.94 -9.77 3.34
N ARG A 108 -11.76 -10.41 4.17
CA ARG A 108 -12.26 -11.76 3.93
C ARG A 108 -13.13 -11.85 2.69
N ILE A 109 -13.99 -10.85 2.48
CA ILE A 109 -14.87 -10.79 1.31
C ILE A 109 -14.03 -10.68 0.03
N VAL A 110 -13.05 -9.79 0.01
CA VAL A 110 -12.18 -9.61 -1.17
C VAL A 110 -11.41 -10.90 -1.48
N MET A 111 -10.88 -11.58 -0.46
CA MET A 111 -10.17 -12.84 -0.65
C MET A 111 -11.08 -13.94 -1.19
N LEU A 112 -12.31 -14.01 -0.69
CA LEU A 112 -13.29 -15.00 -1.15
C LEU A 112 -13.70 -14.75 -2.60
N VAL A 113 -13.98 -13.50 -2.96
CA VAL A 113 -14.35 -13.12 -4.33
C VAL A 113 -13.20 -13.47 -5.29
N GLU A 114 -11.98 -13.18 -4.91
CA GLU A 114 -10.80 -13.51 -5.72
C GLU A 114 -10.67 -15.03 -5.93
N LEU A 115 -10.89 -15.82 -4.87
CA LEU A 115 -10.84 -17.27 -4.95
C LEU A 115 -11.91 -17.81 -5.92
N ILE A 116 -13.13 -17.28 -5.87
CA ILE A 116 -14.24 -17.69 -6.74
C ILE A 116 -13.96 -17.32 -8.19
N ILE A 117 -13.55 -16.08 -8.47
CA ILE A 117 -13.34 -15.57 -9.82
C ILE A 117 -12.11 -16.20 -10.48
N ALA A 118 -10.99 -16.23 -9.75
CA ALA A 118 -9.72 -16.75 -10.28
C ALA A 118 -9.55 -18.26 -10.08
N ARG A 119 -10.45 -18.89 -9.34
CA ARG A 119 -10.39 -20.30 -8.93
C ARG A 119 -9.14 -20.65 -8.13
N ARG A 120 -8.44 -19.64 -7.64
CA ARG A 120 -7.26 -19.79 -6.77
C ARG A 120 -6.94 -18.45 -6.15
N ARG A 121 -6.23 -18.49 -5.01
CA ARG A 121 -5.66 -17.27 -4.44
C ARG A 121 -4.42 -16.88 -5.21
N LYS A 122 -4.34 -15.63 -5.61
CA LYS A 122 -3.12 -15.09 -6.22
C LYS A 122 -2.09 -14.83 -5.11
N PRO A 123 -0.82 -15.12 -5.35
CA PRO A 123 0.22 -14.77 -4.38
C PRO A 123 0.26 -13.25 -4.17
N ARG A 124 0.49 -12.85 -2.93
CA ARG A 124 0.56 -11.44 -2.55
C ARG A 124 1.87 -11.17 -1.84
N VAL A 125 2.30 -9.93 -1.92
CA VAL A 125 3.47 -9.44 -1.19
C VAL A 125 3.06 -8.24 -0.34
N ILE A 126 3.88 -7.94 0.64
CA ILE A 126 3.76 -6.73 1.45
C ILE A 126 4.75 -5.69 0.92
N LEU A 127 4.29 -4.46 0.81
CA LEU A 127 5.17 -3.32 0.59
C LEU A 127 5.33 -2.64 1.95
N SER A 128 6.52 -2.66 2.49
CA SER A 128 6.85 -1.95 3.73
C SER A 128 7.43 -0.60 3.36
N ILE A 129 6.78 0.47 3.79
CA ILE A 129 7.12 1.83 3.38
C ILE A 129 7.71 2.57 4.57
N THR A 130 8.93 3.05 4.39
CA THR A 130 9.61 3.94 5.32
C THR A 130 9.47 5.35 4.77
N THR A 131 8.81 6.24 5.51
CA THR A 131 8.60 7.62 5.07
C THR A 131 9.83 8.47 5.36
N ASP A 132 10.05 9.44 4.51
CA ASP A 132 11.18 10.37 4.64
C ASP A 132 11.05 11.27 5.87
#